data_3044b06d95c2426ef18cf140e0d2748f
#
_entry.id   3044b06d95c2426ef18cf140e0d2748f
#
_cell.length_a   1.000
_cell.length_b   1.000
_cell.length_c   1.000
_cell.angle_alpha   90.00
_cell.angle_beta   90.00
_cell.angle_gamma   90.00
#
_symmetry.space_group_name_H-M   'P 1'
#
loop_
_entity.id
_entity.type
_entity.pdbx_description
1 polymer ?
#
loop_
_entity_poly.entity_id
_entity_poly.type
_entity_poly.pdbx_seq_one_letter_code
_entity_poly.pdbx_strand_id
1 'polypeptide(L)'
;MAYAELKNVAEPHGRDDAADNEFGLQGVDHVALPTRNVRLLERFIREVLGGKPWYYAGFDETDQRMGRRPHIFARVGTVLFQFTAEEKAVLNGKDDPHISPHTAFRVTAADMDRNMERLRKLKIPVAGPYNHRDSSAVSVYFQSPEGHKLELVTWEPYPSEKAQTIGDKGVRVDWPSLAHDWPNDS
;
A
#
# COMPACT_ATOMS: atom_id res chain seq x y z
N MET A 1 9.53 1.38 -29.30
CA MET A 1 10.73 1.43 -28.42
C MET A 1 10.98 0.07 -27.84
N ALA A 2 12.19 -0.46 -27.95
CA ALA A 2 12.53 -1.73 -27.32
C ALA A 2 12.74 -1.50 -25.82
N TYR A 3 12.23 -2.39 -24.97
CA TYR A 3 12.38 -2.31 -23.49
C TYR A 3 13.83 -2.13 -23.00
N ALA A 4 14.81 -2.47 -23.83
CA ALA A 4 16.24 -2.28 -23.53
C ALA A 4 16.70 -0.81 -23.44
N GLU A 5 15.88 0.15 -23.88
CA GLU A 5 16.21 1.57 -23.87
C GLU A 5 15.74 2.31 -22.60
N LEU A 6 14.96 1.63 -21.74
CA LEU A 6 14.41 2.19 -20.50
C LEU A 6 15.27 1.87 -19.26
N LYS A 7 16.58 1.98 -19.39
CA LYS A 7 17.49 1.82 -18.24
C LYS A 7 17.59 3.11 -17.43
N ASN A 8 17.66 2.99 -16.10
CA ASN A 8 17.75 4.11 -15.16
C ASN A 8 16.55 5.06 -15.21
N VAL A 9 15.35 4.50 -15.27
CA VAL A 9 14.12 5.30 -15.24
C VAL A 9 14.06 6.10 -13.96
N ALA A 10 14.03 7.42 -14.11
CA ALA A 10 13.76 8.36 -13.02
C ALA A 10 12.29 8.28 -12.59
N GLU A 11 11.97 8.95 -11.51
CA GLU A 11 10.62 9.04 -11.00
C GLU A 11 9.60 9.42 -12.08
N PRO A 12 8.50 8.62 -12.27
CA PRO A 12 7.53 8.85 -13.34
C PRO A 12 6.53 9.98 -13.06
N HIS A 13 6.53 10.57 -11.85
CA HIS A 13 5.51 11.55 -11.46
C HIS A 13 5.98 13.00 -11.64
N GLY A 14 6.39 13.36 -12.85
CA GLY A 14 6.44 14.76 -13.26
C GLY A 14 5.01 15.34 -13.25
N ARG A 15 4.84 16.54 -12.69
CA ARG A 15 3.50 17.20 -12.60
C ARG A 15 2.93 17.60 -13.95
N ASP A 16 3.71 17.51 -15.02
CA ASP A 16 3.37 18.05 -16.33
C ASP A 16 2.58 17.06 -17.22
N ASP A 17 2.60 15.76 -16.88
CA ASP A 17 1.91 14.73 -17.68
C ASP A 17 0.40 14.64 -17.41
N ALA A 18 -0.11 15.36 -16.42
CA ALA A 18 -1.53 15.31 -16.06
C ALA A 18 -2.43 16.14 -16.98
N ALA A 19 -1.85 17.01 -17.82
CA ALA A 19 -2.61 17.99 -18.60
C ALA A 19 -3.17 17.47 -19.93
N ASP A 20 -2.63 16.38 -20.48
CA ASP A 20 -2.91 15.96 -21.88
C ASP A 20 -3.66 14.64 -22.00
N ASN A 21 -4.60 14.34 -21.09
CA ASN A 21 -5.45 13.18 -21.30
C ASN A 21 -6.77 13.57 -21.97
N GLU A 22 -7.11 12.90 -23.06
CA GLU A 22 -8.32 13.15 -23.87
C GLU A 22 -9.63 12.96 -23.09
N PHE A 23 -9.59 12.25 -21.95
CA PHE A 23 -10.75 11.98 -21.11
C PHE A 23 -10.96 13.04 -20.01
N GLY A 24 -10.06 14.01 -19.87
CA GLY A 24 -10.15 15.02 -18.82
C GLY A 24 -10.02 14.46 -17.39
N LEU A 25 -9.31 13.34 -17.21
CA LEU A 25 -9.08 12.73 -15.91
C LEU A 25 -8.23 13.65 -15.02
N GLN A 26 -8.68 13.88 -13.80
CA GLN A 26 -8.01 14.76 -12.83
C GLN A 26 -7.16 13.99 -11.80
N GLY A 27 -7.10 12.67 -11.90
CA GLY A 27 -6.37 11.78 -10.98
C GLY A 27 -7.26 10.67 -10.42
N VAL A 28 -6.71 9.94 -9.45
CA VAL A 28 -7.44 8.91 -8.71
C VAL A 28 -8.21 9.58 -7.58
N ASP A 29 -9.54 9.45 -7.57
CA ASP A 29 -10.40 9.97 -6.50
C ASP A 29 -10.23 9.14 -5.23
N HIS A 30 -10.49 7.84 -5.29
CA HIS A 30 -10.33 6.94 -4.15
C HIS A 30 -9.94 5.52 -4.57
N VAL A 31 -9.44 4.77 -3.61
CA VAL A 31 -9.14 3.33 -3.72
C VAL A 31 -10.12 2.58 -2.81
N ALA A 32 -10.93 1.70 -3.41
CA ALA A 32 -11.87 0.88 -2.66
C ALA A 32 -11.21 -0.43 -2.24
N LEU A 33 -11.25 -0.73 -0.94
CA LEU A 33 -10.75 -1.96 -0.35
C LEU A 33 -11.92 -2.71 0.33
N PRO A 34 -12.34 -3.87 -0.19
CA PRO A 34 -13.32 -4.71 0.49
C PRO A 34 -12.72 -5.27 1.78
N THR A 35 -13.52 -5.37 2.82
CA THR A 35 -13.06 -5.85 4.12
C THR A 35 -14.15 -6.65 4.84
N ARG A 36 -13.77 -7.69 5.56
CA ARG A 36 -14.67 -8.42 6.45
C ARG A 36 -14.90 -7.67 7.76
N ASN A 37 -13.97 -6.78 8.13
CA ASN A 37 -14.05 -6.01 9.36
C ASN A 37 -13.65 -4.54 9.12
N VAL A 38 -14.63 -3.71 8.77
CA VAL A 38 -14.44 -2.28 8.46
C VAL A 38 -13.77 -1.53 9.62
N ARG A 39 -14.10 -1.86 10.87
CA ARG A 39 -13.54 -1.20 12.06
C ARG A 39 -12.08 -1.57 12.27
N LEU A 40 -11.71 -2.82 12.06
CA LEU A 40 -10.32 -3.26 12.16
C LEU A 40 -9.45 -2.57 11.11
N LEU A 41 -9.93 -2.52 9.85
CA LEU A 41 -9.17 -1.87 8.78
C LEU A 41 -9.07 -0.36 8.99
N GLU A 42 -10.13 0.31 9.45
CA GLU A 42 -10.08 1.72 9.83
C GLU A 42 -9.03 1.96 10.94
N ARG A 43 -9.05 1.15 11.99
CA ARG A 43 -8.08 1.24 13.08
C ARG A 43 -6.64 1.06 12.57
N PHE A 44 -6.40 0.08 11.71
CA PHE A 44 -5.10 -0.14 11.08
C PHE A 44 -4.64 1.08 10.28
N ILE A 45 -5.49 1.61 9.42
CA ILE A 45 -5.17 2.81 8.62
C ILE A 45 -4.85 4.00 9.50
N ARG A 46 -5.61 4.21 10.57
CA ARG A 46 -5.42 5.33 11.50
C ARG A 46 -4.15 5.16 12.35
N GLU A 47 -3.93 4.00 12.94
CA GLU A 47 -2.85 3.77 13.91
C GLU A 47 -1.53 3.42 13.27
N VAL A 48 -1.53 2.70 12.15
CA VAL A 48 -0.30 2.30 11.44
C VAL A 48 0.11 3.32 10.39
N LEU A 49 -0.81 3.75 9.53
CA LEU A 49 -0.52 4.65 8.41
C LEU A 49 -0.75 6.13 8.72
N GLY A 50 -1.24 6.47 9.93
CA GLY A 50 -1.54 7.85 10.30
C GLY A 50 -2.71 8.45 9.52
N GLY A 51 -3.57 7.61 8.97
CA GLY A 51 -4.75 8.04 8.22
C GLY A 51 -5.79 8.71 9.09
N LYS A 52 -6.59 9.57 8.47
CA LYS A 52 -7.68 10.31 9.14
C LYS A 52 -9.02 9.87 8.58
N PRO A 53 -9.92 9.29 9.39
CA PRO A 53 -11.30 9.04 8.98
C PRO A 53 -11.96 10.33 8.54
N TRP A 54 -12.76 10.24 7.48
CA TRP A 54 -13.45 11.38 6.90
C TRP A 54 -14.97 11.21 6.87
N TYR A 55 -15.45 9.98 6.60
CA TYR A 55 -16.86 9.71 6.45
C TYR A 55 -17.22 8.30 6.89
N TYR A 56 -18.37 8.15 7.51
CA TYR A 56 -18.94 6.87 7.97
C TYR A 56 -20.38 6.73 7.51
N ALA A 57 -20.76 5.54 7.03
CA ALA A 57 -22.15 5.19 6.75
C ALA A 57 -22.41 3.69 6.91
N GLY A 58 -23.68 3.30 6.96
CA GLY A 58 -24.09 1.91 7.14
C GLY A 58 -24.04 1.42 8.58
N PHE A 59 -23.94 2.33 9.56
CA PHE A 59 -23.80 1.96 10.98
C PHE A 59 -25.04 2.28 11.82
N ASP A 60 -25.91 3.17 11.37
CA ASP A 60 -27.12 3.50 12.09
C ASP A 60 -28.30 2.60 11.67
N GLU A 61 -29.40 2.65 12.46
CA GLU A 61 -30.58 1.83 12.21
C GLU A 61 -31.28 2.14 10.89
N THR A 62 -31.20 3.39 10.43
CA THR A 62 -31.80 3.80 9.15
C THR A 62 -31.03 3.20 7.98
N ASP A 63 -29.71 3.29 8.01
CA ASP A 63 -28.84 2.68 7.03
C ASP A 63 -29.06 1.16 6.97
N GLN A 64 -29.14 0.50 8.13
CA GLN A 64 -29.35 -0.94 8.23
C GLN A 64 -30.70 -1.35 7.63
N ARG A 65 -31.78 -0.62 7.94
CA ARG A 65 -33.12 -0.86 7.36
C ARG A 65 -33.13 -0.68 5.84
N MET A 66 -32.33 0.25 5.32
CA MET A 66 -32.17 0.47 3.88
C MET A 66 -31.20 -0.50 3.20
N GLY A 67 -30.62 -1.44 3.95
CA GLY A 67 -29.64 -2.40 3.41
C GLY A 67 -28.29 -1.76 3.05
N ARG A 68 -27.99 -0.57 3.57
CA ARG A 68 -26.73 0.10 3.32
C ARG A 68 -25.60 -0.59 4.08
N ARG A 69 -24.61 -1.09 3.36
CA ARG A 69 -23.47 -1.77 3.95
C ARG A 69 -22.61 -0.81 4.75
N PRO A 70 -22.04 -1.21 5.92
CA PRO A 70 -21.05 -0.44 6.62
C PRO A 70 -19.87 -0.08 5.72
N HIS A 71 -19.55 1.19 5.64
CA HIS A 71 -18.38 1.68 4.94
C HIS A 71 -17.81 2.94 5.59
N ILE A 72 -16.50 3.11 5.43
CA ILE A 72 -15.73 4.21 5.99
C ILE A 72 -14.84 4.76 4.89
N PHE A 73 -14.76 6.09 4.81
CA PHE A 73 -13.71 6.76 4.04
C PHE A 73 -12.64 7.27 4.98
N ALA A 74 -11.37 7.04 4.65
CA ALA A 74 -10.22 7.57 5.38
C ALA A 74 -9.17 8.11 4.41
N ARG A 75 -8.55 9.22 4.77
CA ARG A 75 -7.49 9.85 3.99
C ARG A 75 -6.12 9.45 4.53
N VAL A 76 -5.23 8.99 3.65
CA VAL A 76 -3.81 8.74 3.93
C VAL A 76 -2.99 9.57 2.94
N GLY A 77 -2.28 10.59 3.41
CA GLY A 77 -1.62 11.55 2.54
C GLY A 77 -2.64 12.22 1.60
N THR A 78 -2.43 12.09 0.30
CA THR A 78 -3.31 12.62 -0.75
C THR A 78 -4.37 11.62 -1.22
N VAL A 79 -4.29 10.36 -0.80
CA VAL A 79 -5.19 9.28 -1.25
C VAL A 79 -6.37 9.14 -0.31
N LEU A 80 -7.56 9.01 -0.87
CA LEU A 80 -8.78 8.64 -0.15
C LEU A 80 -9.01 7.13 -0.31
N PHE A 81 -9.20 6.44 0.81
CA PHE A 81 -9.58 5.03 0.83
C PHE A 81 -11.05 4.89 1.21
N GLN A 82 -11.74 3.98 0.52
CA GLN A 82 -13.08 3.52 0.89
C GLN A 82 -12.97 2.08 1.39
N PHE A 83 -13.40 1.81 2.61
CA PHE A 83 -13.52 0.47 3.18
C PHE A 83 -14.97 0.08 3.23
N THR A 84 -15.35 -0.97 2.49
CA THR A 84 -16.75 -1.43 2.44
C THR A 84 -16.84 -2.85 2.95
N ALA A 85 -17.79 -3.10 3.84
CA ALA A 85 -18.04 -4.43 4.38
C ALA A 85 -18.42 -5.42 3.26
N GLU A 86 -17.65 -6.51 3.15
CA GLU A 86 -17.86 -7.60 2.20
C GLU A 86 -17.46 -8.94 2.84
N GLU A 87 -18.43 -9.75 3.20
CA GLU A 87 -18.21 -11.03 3.88
C GLU A 87 -17.38 -12.02 3.06
N LYS A 88 -17.51 -11.95 1.73
CA LYS A 88 -16.81 -12.82 0.78
C LYS A 88 -15.53 -12.21 0.24
N ALA A 89 -15.01 -11.15 0.87
CA ALA A 89 -13.76 -10.55 0.44
C ALA A 89 -12.64 -11.61 0.41
N VAL A 90 -12.13 -11.86 -0.80
CA VAL A 90 -10.97 -12.75 -1.00
C VAL A 90 -9.73 -11.89 -0.91
N LEU A 91 -8.97 -12.09 0.16
CA LEU A 91 -7.73 -11.38 0.41
C LEU A 91 -6.57 -12.36 0.29
N ASN A 92 -5.77 -12.22 -0.76
CA ASN A 92 -4.66 -13.12 -1.04
C ASN A 92 -3.42 -12.70 -0.25
N GLY A 93 -3.16 -13.42 0.87
CA GLY A 93 -2.00 -13.17 1.71
C GLY A 93 -0.71 -13.87 1.30
N LYS A 94 -0.75 -14.79 0.31
CA LYS A 94 0.37 -15.70 0.01
C LYS A 94 1.13 -15.41 -1.28
N ASP A 95 0.66 -14.51 -2.13
CA ASP A 95 1.30 -14.23 -3.41
C ASP A 95 2.47 -13.25 -3.24
N ASP A 96 3.42 -13.33 -4.15
CA ASP A 96 4.52 -12.38 -4.28
C ASP A 96 3.99 -10.93 -4.25
N PRO A 97 4.35 -10.10 -3.24
CA PRO A 97 3.83 -8.75 -3.10
C PRO A 97 4.27 -7.83 -4.22
N HIS A 98 5.38 -8.13 -4.90
CA HIS A 98 5.90 -7.32 -6.01
C HIS A 98 5.01 -7.40 -7.25
N ILE A 99 4.45 -8.57 -7.55
CA ILE A 99 3.60 -8.78 -8.74
C ILE A 99 2.10 -8.79 -8.44
N SER A 100 1.72 -8.84 -7.18
CA SER A 100 0.31 -8.84 -6.78
C SER A 100 -0.27 -7.43 -6.78
N PRO A 101 -1.58 -7.27 -6.99
CA PRO A 101 -2.23 -5.97 -6.79
C PRO A 101 -1.92 -5.42 -5.39
N HIS A 102 -1.40 -4.21 -5.32
CA HIS A 102 -1.02 -3.53 -4.09
C HIS A 102 -1.21 -2.02 -4.20
N THR A 103 -1.17 -1.34 -3.06
CA THR A 103 -1.16 0.12 -3.01
C THR A 103 0.19 0.61 -2.53
N ALA A 104 0.88 1.37 -3.37
CA ALA A 104 2.17 1.96 -3.04
C ALA A 104 2.02 3.40 -2.50
N PHE A 105 2.68 3.67 -1.38
CA PHE A 105 2.80 5.00 -0.79
C PHE A 105 4.21 5.52 -0.99
N ARG A 106 4.30 6.69 -1.58
CA ARG A 106 5.59 7.38 -1.74
C ARG A 106 6.06 7.96 -0.41
N VAL A 107 7.33 7.74 -0.10
CA VAL A 107 8.01 8.27 1.08
C VAL A 107 9.38 8.82 0.73
N THR A 108 9.97 9.65 1.59
CA THR A 108 11.40 9.99 1.50
C THR A 108 12.27 8.82 1.93
N ALA A 109 13.55 8.81 1.56
CA ALA A 109 14.50 7.79 2.01
C ALA A 109 14.62 7.76 3.55
N ALA A 110 14.61 8.91 4.20
CA ALA A 110 14.62 9.02 5.66
C ALA A 110 13.34 8.47 6.30
N ASP A 111 12.19 8.70 5.66
CA ASP A 111 10.91 8.16 6.13
C ASP A 111 10.79 6.65 5.92
N MET A 112 11.46 6.09 4.92
CA MET A 112 11.52 4.65 4.70
C MET A 112 12.06 3.93 5.95
N ASP A 113 13.25 4.32 6.43
CA ASP A 113 13.87 3.72 7.61
C ASP A 113 13.00 3.88 8.87
N ARG A 114 12.45 5.08 9.07
CA ARG A 114 11.56 5.39 10.21
C ARG A 114 10.28 4.55 10.20
N ASN A 115 9.65 4.40 9.03
CA ASN A 115 8.44 3.61 8.92
C ASN A 115 8.69 2.10 9.05
N MET A 116 9.81 1.59 8.54
CA MET A 116 10.19 0.19 8.80
C MET A 116 10.37 -0.09 10.29
N GLU A 117 11.04 0.82 11.01
CA GLU A 117 11.19 0.67 12.47
C GLU A 117 9.84 0.71 13.17
N ARG A 118 8.95 1.62 12.75
CA ARG A 118 7.58 1.70 13.29
C ARG A 118 6.79 0.41 13.05
N LEU A 119 6.82 -0.14 11.83
CA LEU A 119 6.13 -1.40 11.52
C LEU A 119 6.66 -2.56 12.38
N ARG A 120 7.98 -2.65 12.55
CA ARG A 120 8.59 -3.67 13.43
C ARG A 120 8.16 -3.52 14.90
N LYS A 121 8.12 -2.29 15.41
CA LYS A 121 7.62 -2.02 16.79
C LYS A 121 6.16 -2.44 16.96
N LEU A 122 5.36 -2.31 15.92
CA LEU A 122 3.97 -2.76 15.88
C LEU A 122 3.83 -4.26 15.58
N LYS A 123 4.94 -5.00 15.48
CA LYS A 123 5.00 -6.43 15.14
C LYS A 123 4.34 -6.74 13.78
N ILE A 124 4.39 -5.80 12.84
CA ILE A 124 3.90 -5.97 11.47
C ILE A 124 5.08 -6.44 10.61
N PRO A 125 5.00 -7.62 9.99
CA PRO A 125 6.06 -8.15 9.13
C PRO A 125 6.30 -7.24 7.92
N VAL A 126 7.57 -7.11 7.55
CA VAL A 126 8.00 -6.35 6.38
C VAL A 126 8.91 -7.18 5.48
N ALA A 127 8.81 -7.02 4.18
CA ALA A 127 9.70 -7.57 3.18
C ALA A 127 10.46 -6.42 2.49
N GLY A 128 11.77 -6.50 2.46
CA GLY A 128 12.65 -5.45 1.93
C GLY A 128 13.56 -4.82 3.00
N PRO A 129 14.28 -3.73 2.67
CA PRO A 129 14.15 -2.94 1.43
C PRO A 129 14.69 -3.68 0.20
N TYR A 130 14.01 -3.49 -0.92
CA TYR A 130 14.41 -4.04 -2.21
C TYR A 130 14.71 -2.92 -3.21
N ASN A 131 15.89 -2.98 -3.82
CA ASN A 131 16.25 -2.12 -4.93
C ASN A 131 15.78 -2.78 -6.24
N HIS A 132 14.98 -2.09 -7.01
CA HIS A 132 14.50 -2.57 -8.30
C HIS A 132 15.57 -2.37 -9.36
N ARG A 133 15.90 -3.46 -10.05
CA ARG A 133 16.86 -3.43 -11.15
C ARG A 133 16.45 -2.41 -12.21
N ASP A 134 17.44 -1.69 -12.74
CA ASP A 134 17.27 -0.68 -13.80
C ASP A 134 16.34 0.49 -13.40
N SER A 135 16.14 0.72 -12.09
CA SER A 135 15.34 1.81 -11.53
C SER A 135 16.04 2.39 -10.31
N SER A 136 15.72 3.63 -9.95
CA SER A 136 16.14 4.24 -8.68
C SER A 136 15.17 3.92 -7.51
N ALA A 137 14.09 3.19 -7.79
CA ALA A 137 13.09 2.87 -6.79
C ALA A 137 13.61 1.85 -5.76
N VAL A 138 13.33 2.12 -4.49
CA VAL A 138 13.52 1.18 -3.39
C VAL A 138 12.20 0.99 -2.66
N SER A 139 11.83 -0.27 -2.42
CA SER A 139 10.51 -0.64 -1.91
C SER A 139 10.57 -1.51 -0.68
N VAL A 140 9.60 -1.32 0.21
CA VAL A 140 9.31 -2.17 1.37
C VAL A 140 7.85 -2.59 1.30
N TYR A 141 7.59 -3.88 1.42
CA TYR A 141 6.24 -4.44 1.38
C TYR A 141 5.77 -4.90 2.75
N PHE A 142 4.50 -4.70 3.01
CA PHE A 142 3.79 -5.19 4.19
C PHE A 142 2.31 -5.40 3.84
N GLN A 143 1.48 -5.77 4.78
CA GLN A 143 0.05 -5.90 4.52
C GLN A 143 -0.80 -5.43 5.71
N SER A 144 -2.08 -5.19 5.45
CA SER A 144 -3.08 -5.03 6.51
C SER A 144 -3.35 -6.36 7.22
N PRO A 145 -3.98 -6.37 8.40
CA PRO A 145 -4.36 -7.62 9.08
C PRO A 145 -5.31 -8.51 8.25
N GLU A 146 -5.98 -7.95 7.26
CA GLU A 146 -6.85 -8.69 6.35
C GLU A 146 -6.19 -9.06 5.01
N GLY A 147 -4.90 -8.75 4.82
CA GLY A 147 -4.12 -9.19 3.66
C GLY A 147 -4.09 -8.21 2.49
N HIS A 148 -4.59 -6.96 2.62
CA HIS A 148 -4.37 -5.94 1.60
C HIS A 148 -2.88 -5.62 1.52
N LYS A 149 -2.29 -5.80 0.35
CA LYS A 149 -0.87 -5.56 0.12
C LYS A 149 -0.58 -4.09 -0.02
N LEU A 150 0.42 -3.65 0.71
CA LEU A 150 0.84 -2.26 0.82
C LEU A 150 2.34 -2.16 0.58
N GLU A 151 2.75 -1.06 -0.01
CA GLU A 151 4.14 -0.78 -0.31
C GLU A 151 4.50 0.63 0.16
N LEU A 152 5.70 0.77 0.72
CA LEU A 152 6.38 2.06 0.81
C LEU A 152 7.43 2.10 -0.29
N VAL A 153 7.45 3.14 -1.10
CA VAL A 153 8.42 3.32 -2.17
C VAL A 153 9.09 4.68 -2.08
N THR A 154 10.42 4.69 -2.24
CA THR A 154 11.20 5.92 -2.39
C THR A 154 11.94 5.91 -3.73
N TRP A 155 12.03 7.08 -4.35
CA TRP A 155 12.82 7.35 -5.56
C TRP A 155 14.08 8.16 -5.24
N GLU A 156 14.25 8.53 -3.98
CA GLU A 156 15.44 9.21 -3.50
C GLU A 156 16.61 8.23 -3.40
N PRO A 157 17.86 8.72 -3.48
CA PRO A 157 19.04 7.90 -3.24
C PRO A 157 18.92 7.13 -1.91
N TYR A 158 19.06 5.81 -1.96
CA TYR A 158 18.99 4.94 -0.80
C TYR A 158 20.28 4.09 -0.72
N PRO A 159 20.87 3.88 0.48
CA PRO A 159 22.13 3.15 0.61
C PRO A 159 21.99 1.70 0.08
N SER A 160 22.82 1.34 -0.91
CA SER A 160 22.76 0.04 -1.58
C SER A 160 23.08 -1.13 -0.64
N GLU A 161 23.90 -0.90 0.38
CA GLU A 161 24.22 -1.89 1.41
C GLU A 161 23.04 -2.22 2.34
N LYS A 162 22.00 -1.39 2.34
CA LYS A 162 20.76 -1.60 3.09
C LYS A 162 19.67 -2.30 2.29
N ALA A 163 19.80 -2.38 0.96
CA ALA A 163 18.76 -2.89 0.08
C ALA A 163 19.24 -4.09 -0.72
N GLN A 164 18.41 -5.13 -0.82
CA GLN A 164 18.66 -6.27 -1.70
C GLN A 164 18.18 -5.93 -3.11
N THR A 165 19.02 -6.11 -4.13
CA THR A 165 18.58 -5.92 -5.52
C THR A 165 17.71 -7.10 -5.96
N ILE A 166 16.53 -6.81 -6.49
CA ILE A 166 15.61 -7.78 -7.10
C ILE A 166 15.61 -7.66 -8.62
N GLY A 167 15.27 -8.75 -9.29
CA GLY A 167 15.24 -8.82 -10.77
C GLY A 167 16.58 -9.13 -11.41
N ASP A 168 17.63 -9.41 -10.63
CA ASP A 168 18.90 -9.92 -11.16
C ASP A 168 18.77 -11.39 -11.57
N LYS A 169 19.44 -11.75 -12.67
CA LYS A 169 19.45 -13.14 -13.16
C LYS A 169 19.93 -14.08 -12.06
N GLY A 170 19.11 -15.06 -11.71
CA GLY A 170 19.44 -16.10 -10.74
C GLY A 170 19.16 -15.72 -9.27
N VAL A 171 18.80 -14.48 -8.95
CA VAL A 171 18.36 -14.12 -7.61
C VAL A 171 16.86 -14.34 -7.50
N ARG A 172 16.50 -15.44 -6.85
CA ARG A 172 15.10 -15.68 -6.44
C ARG A 172 14.90 -15.02 -5.09
N VAL A 173 13.98 -14.09 -5.01
CA VAL A 173 13.58 -13.52 -3.74
C VAL A 173 12.70 -14.54 -3.02
N ASP A 174 13.12 -14.95 -1.84
CA ASP A 174 12.29 -15.73 -0.94
C ASP A 174 11.45 -14.76 -0.11
N TRP A 175 10.19 -14.60 -0.51
CA TRP A 175 9.28 -13.64 0.11
C TRP A 175 8.86 -14.14 1.49
N PRO A 176 9.13 -13.38 2.57
CA PRO A 176 8.65 -13.75 3.89
C PRO A 176 7.11 -13.67 3.93
N SER A 177 6.51 -14.45 4.80
CA SER A 177 5.08 -14.28 5.08
C SER A 177 4.83 -12.90 5.67
N LEU A 178 3.92 -12.14 5.07
CA LEU A 178 3.49 -10.84 5.55
C LEU A 178 2.21 -10.93 6.40
N ALA A 179 1.64 -12.13 6.54
CA ALA A 179 0.43 -12.35 7.33
C ALA A 179 0.69 -12.09 8.82
N HIS A 180 -0.24 -11.41 9.47
CA HIS A 180 -0.21 -11.11 10.90
C HIS A 180 -1.62 -10.88 11.43
N ASP A 181 -1.76 -10.87 12.74
CA ASP A 181 -3.01 -10.70 13.49
C ASP A 181 -3.08 -9.38 14.28
N TRP A 182 -2.44 -8.34 13.78
CA TRP A 182 -2.51 -6.99 14.39
C TRP A 182 -3.98 -6.55 14.59
N PRO A 183 -4.34 -5.87 15.68
CA PRO A 183 -3.49 -5.52 16.81
C PRO A 183 -3.26 -6.75 17.69
N ASN A 184 -1.99 -7.00 18.05
CA ASN A 184 -1.67 -8.05 19.00
C ASN A 184 -2.07 -7.55 20.41
N ASP A 185 -3.35 -7.53 20.69
CA ASP A 185 -3.90 -7.26 22.02
C ASP A 185 -3.70 -8.54 22.87
N SER A 186 -2.48 -8.73 23.38
CA SER A 186 -2.16 -9.75 24.39
C SER A 186 -1.86 -9.08 25.69
#